data_0ae96cc04efcafca82ac8985ea605df8
#
_entry.id   0ae96cc04efcafca82ac8985ea605df8
#
_cell.length_a   1.000
_cell.length_b   1.000
_cell.length_c   1.000
_cell.angle_alpha   90.00
_cell.angle_beta   90.00
_cell.angle_gamma   90.00
#
_symmetry.space_group_name_H-M   'P 1'
#
loop_
_entity.id
_entity.type
_entity.pdbx_description
1 polymer ?
#
loop_
_entity_poly.entity_id
_entity_poly.type
_entity_poly.pdbx_seq_one_letter_code
_entity_poly.pdbx_strand_id
1 'polypeptide(L)'
;MAYADWLRRDHRFSDILVQVSPAPCGHAFPRLKLRYKPSLVQLEGGSCHLPLVESSMRASPLTPSEWREKLEARKRLESEPAGDTSGRNVLLLDVRNGYEWDIGHFEGAKRPNVDCFRSTSFGLSEQEMDSSDPLHGVDKENTDILMYCTGGIRCDVYSTILRKKGFGNLYTLKGGVSNYLTSEGCAEWVGNLFVFDDRLSLPPAKFAEEGEREDAAQEQGGIDTGRSSPSRWLGRCYVCGSEVEELKHRNCASIDCNRLFLCCRWCLEELRGCCCLECRSAPRLRPLLPGHQRYDKWHLYRDATSSTLHISS
;
A
#
# COMPACT_ATOMS: atom_id res chain seq x y z
N MET A 1 -12.22 -18.53 -10.27
CA MET A 1 -12.50 -19.41 -9.13
C MET A 1 -11.95 -20.82 -9.33
N ALA A 2 -12.17 -21.51 -10.45
CA ALA A 2 -11.74 -22.90 -10.67
C ALA A 2 -10.24 -23.20 -10.36
N TYR A 3 -9.32 -22.28 -10.67
CA TYR A 3 -7.90 -22.45 -10.34
C TYR A 3 -7.63 -22.36 -8.82
N ALA A 4 -8.30 -21.46 -8.12
CA ALA A 4 -8.17 -21.34 -6.67
C ALA A 4 -8.70 -22.60 -5.96
N ASP A 5 -9.83 -23.13 -6.44
CA ASP A 5 -10.42 -24.36 -5.90
C ASP A 5 -9.55 -25.58 -6.19
N TRP A 6 -8.93 -25.62 -7.37
CA TRP A 6 -7.95 -26.64 -7.70
C TRP A 6 -6.71 -26.56 -6.78
N LEU A 7 -6.19 -25.36 -6.52
CA LEU A 7 -5.03 -25.16 -5.64
C LEU A 7 -5.33 -25.61 -4.20
N ARG A 8 -6.52 -25.29 -3.68
CA ARG A 8 -6.96 -25.68 -2.33
C ARG A 8 -7.14 -27.20 -2.12
N ARG A 9 -7.20 -27.98 -3.18
CA ARG A 9 -7.23 -29.46 -3.07
C ARG A 9 -5.90 -30.02 -2.58
N ASP A 10 -4.81 -29.30 -2.74
CA ASP A 10 -3.52 -29.65 -2.16
C ASP A 10 -3.51 -29.20 -0.69
N HIS A 11 -3.22 -30.14 0.23
CA HIS A 11 -3.22 -29.88 1.69
C HIS A 11 -2.29 -28.73 2.11
N ARG A 12 -1.24 -28.44 1.31
CA ARG A 12 -0.29 -27.34 1.56
C ARG A 12 -0.92 -25.98 1.32
N PHE A 13 -2.02 -25.90 0.60
CA PHE A 13 -2.69 -24.67 0.19
C PHE A 13 -4.17 -24.64 0.58
N SER A 14 -4.62 -25.60 1.40
CA SER A 14 -6.03 -25.76 1.75
C SER A 14 -6.61 -24.57 2.54
N ASP A 15 -5.76 -23.88 3.32
CA ASP A 15 -6.11 -22.79 4.21
C ASP A 15 -5.73 -21.38 3.66
N ILE A 16 -5.18 -21.33 2.44
CA ILE A 16 -4.79 -20.02 1.88
C ILE A 16 -5.99 -19.14 1.58
N LEU A 17 -5.88 -17.88 1.98
CA LEU A 17 -6.83 -16.84 1.58
C LEU A 17 -6.54 -16.41 0.14
N VAL A 18 -7.43 -16.78 -0.78
CA VAL A 18 -7.36 -16.33 -2.17
C VAL A 18 -8.08 -15.00 -2.29
N GLN A 19 -7.34 -13.94 -2.58
CA GLN A 19 -7.89 -12.62 -2.82
C GLN A 19 -8.24 -12.46 -4.30
N VAL A 20 -9.48 -12.05 -4.56
CA VAL A 20 -9.96 -11.76 -5.90
C VAL A 20 -10.10 -10.26 -6.04
N SER A 21 -9.57 -9.70 -7.11
CA SER A 21 -9.76 -8.29 -7.42
C SER A 21 -10.47 -8.15 -8.77
N PRO A 22 -11.46 -7.26 -8.88
CA PRO A 22 -12.26 -7.15 -10.09
C PRO A 22 -11.41 -6.75 -11.30
N ALA A 23 -11.69 -7.36 -12.46
CA ALA A 23 -11.05 -7.05 -13.73
C ALA A 23 -12.13 -6.61 -14.74
N PRO A 24 -12.45 -5.31 -14.81
CA PRO A 24 -13.60 -4.81 -15.59
C PRO A 24 -13.44 -5.02 -17.11
N CYS A 25 -12.23 -5.21 -17.62
CA CYS A 25 -11.92 -5.28 -19.05
C CYS A 25 -11.06 -6.51 -19.40
N GLY A 26 -11.53 -7.71 -19.04
CA GLY A 26 -10.78 -8.95 -19.37
C GLY A 26 -9.67 -9.26 -18.40
N HIS A 27 -8.44 -9.49 -18.89
CA HIS A 27 -7.31 -9.90 -18.06
C HIS A 27 -6.48 -8.71 -17.58
N ALA A 28 -6.21 -8.62 -16.27
CA ALA A 28 -5.31 -7.64 -15.68
C ALA A 28 -3.84 -7.83 -16.14
N PHE A 29 -3.50 -9.03 -16.61
CA PHE A 29 -2.18 -9.35 -17.15
C PHE A 29 -2.31 -9.93 -18.57
N PRO A 30 -1.53 -9.43 -19.54
CA PRO A 30 -1.66 -9.85 -20.95
C PRO A 30 -1.16 -11.29 -21.19
N ARG A 31 -0.31 -11.82 -20.31
CA ARG A 31 0.24 -13.18 -20.42
C ARG A 31 0.73 -13.71 -19.08
N LEU A 32 0.72 -15.03 -18.93
CA LEU A 32 1.33 -15.72 -17.78
C LEU A 32 2.86 -15.54 -17.80
N LYS A 33 3.41 -15.09 -16.66
CA LYS A 33 4.86 -15.03 -16.42
C LYS A 33 5.19 -15.77 -15.13
N LEU A 34 6.02 -16.79 -15.23
CA LEU A 34 6.57 -17.48 -14.08
C LEU A 34 7.93 -16.89 -13.73
N ARG A 35 8.12 -16.51 -12.47
CA ARG A 35 9.39 -16.01 -11.96
C ARG A 35 9.69 -16.66 -10.61
N TYR A 36 10.88 -17.21 -10.47
CA TYR A 36 11.38 -17.59 -9.16
C TYR A 36 11.76 -16.35 -8.36
N LYS A 37 11.29 -16.27 -7.12
CA LYS A 37 11.72 -15.25 -6.15
C LYS A 37 12.20 -15.95 -4.88
N PRO A 38 13.43 -15.69 -4.45
CA PRO A 38 13.99 -16.33 -3.25
C PRO A 38 13.31 -15.86 -1.97
N SER A 39 12.66 -14.70 -2.00
CA SER A 39 11.93 -14.13 -0.87
C SER A 39 10.59 -13.58 -1.35
N LEU A 40 9.54 -13.87 -0.60
CA LEU A 40 8.19 -13.37 -0.87
C LEU A 40 8.12 -11.85 -0.64
N VAL A 41 8.76 -11.38 0.43
CA VAL A 41 8.87 -9.97 0.78
C VAL A 41 10.33 -9.56 0.70
N GLN A 42 10.62 -8.56 -0.13
CA GLN A 42 11.98 -8.02 -0.22
C GLN A 42 12.22 -7.07 0.96
N LEU A 43 13.25 -7.36 1.71
CA LEU A 43 13.72 -6.54 2.83
C LEU A 43 15.22 -6.32 2.67
N GLU A 44 15.70 -5.12 2.97
CA GLU A 44 17.13 -4.83 3.01
C GLU A 44 17.80 -5.67 4.11
N GLY A 45 18.91 -6.32 3.80
CA GLY A 45 19.53 -7.31 4.70
C GLY A 45 18.89 -8.69 4.68
N GLY A 46 17.79 -8.88 3.92
CA GLY A 46 17.07 -10.15 3.82
C GLY A 46 16.19 -10.45 5.04
N SER A 47 15.43 -11.53 4.99
CA SER A 47 14.50 -11.94 6.04
C SER A 47 14.83 -13.28 6.71
N CYS A 48 15.94 -13.93 6.32
CA CYS A 48 16.29 -15.27 6.83
C CYS A 48 16.64 -15.32 8.34
N HIS A 49 16.97 -14.16 8.93
CA HIS A 49 17.25 -14.02 10.36
C HIS A 49 15.97 -13.78 11.21
N LEU A 50 14.81 -13.65 10.56
CA LEU A 50 13.54 -13.42 11.21
C LEU A 50 12.80 -14.75 11.44
N PRO A 51 12.30 -15.03 12.64
CA PRO A 51 11.55 -16.25 12.96
C PRO A 51 10.12 -16.20 12.40
N LEU A 52 9.97 -16.08 11.09
CA LEU A 52 8.66 -15.93 10.42
C LEU A 52 7.75 -17.14 10.54
N VAL A 53 8.30 -18.33 10.82
CA VAL A 53 7.52 -19.55 11.03
C VAL A 53 6.96 -19.68 12.44
N GLU A 54 7.48 -18.93 13.39
CA GLU A 54 7.03 -18.94 14.78
C GLU A 54 5.78 -18.08 14.94
N SER A 55 4.64 -18.69 15.19
CA SER A 55 3.36 -17.98 15.34
C SER A 55 3.36 -16.98 16.50
N SER A 56 4.07 -17.29 17.60
CA SER A 56 4.23 -16.42 18.76
C SER A 56 4.95 -15.10 18.45
N MET A 57 5.76 -15.09 17.41
CA MET A 57 6.51 -13.91 16.96
C MET A 57 5.71 -13.03 16.00
N ARG A 58 4.57 -13.48 15.50
CA ARG A 58 3.69 -12.69 14.65
C ARG A 58 2.66 -11.93 15.47
N ALA A 59 2.06 -10.91 14.85
CA ALA A 59 0.92 -10.21 15.43
C ALA A 59 -0.34 -11.06 15.38
N SER A 60 -1.28 -10.77 16.28
CA SER A 60 -2.60 -11.42 16.29
C SER A 60 -3.42 -10.92 15.09
N PRO A 61 -3.91 -11.80 14.21
CA PRO A 61 -4.73 -11.40 13.08
C PRO A 61 -6.15 -11.08 13.54
N LEU A 62 -6.67 -9.91 13.16
CA LEU A 62 -8.05 -9.51 13.37
C LEU A 62 -8.84 -9.69 12.06
N THR A 63 -10.03 -10.21 12.17
CA THR A 63 -10.99 -10.23 11.04
C THR A 63 -11.34 -8.80 10.61
N PRO A 64 -11.86 -8.57 9.40
CA PRO A 64 -12.31 -7.25 8.98
C PRO A 64 -13.28 -6.58 9.96
N SER A 65 -14.24 -7.33 10.51
CA SER A 65 -15.22 -6.81 11.49
C SER A 65 -14.56 -6.42 12.82
N GLU A 66 -13.70 -7.27 13.40
CA GLU A 66 -12.94 -6.94 14.61
C GLU A 66 -12.02 -5.74 14.40
N TRP A 67 -11.44 -5.63 13.21
CA TRP A 67 -10.63 -4.48 12.82
C TRP A 67 -11.45 -3.20 12.80
N ARG A 68 -12.62 -3.23 12.19
CA ARG A 68 -13.56 -2.11 12.14
C ARG A 68 -13.99 -1.68 13.56
N GLU A 69 -14.36 -2.62 14.40
CA GLU A 69 -14.72 -2.35 15.80
C GLU A 69 -13.60 -1.63 16.56
N LYS A 70 -12.33 -2.05 16.36
CA LYS A 70 -11.17 -1.39 16.98
C LYS A 70 -10.97 0.03 16.45
N LEU A 71 -11.17 0.28 15.15
CA LEU A 71 -11.09 1.63 14.58
C LEU A 71 -12.19 2.55 15.12
N GLU A 72 -13.41 2.06 15.23
CA GLU A 72 -14.54 2.80 15.80
C GLU A 72 -14.33 3.09 17.30
N ALA A 73 -13.79 2.12 18.06
CA ALA A 73 -13.45 2.33 19.46
C ALA A 73 -12.36 3.40 19.64
N ARG A 74 -11.32 3.38 18.79
CA ARG A 74 -10.28 4.42 18.77
C ARG A 74 -10.87 5.80 18.54
N LYS A 75 -11.76 5.97 17.55
CA LYS A 75 -12.40 7.27 17.27
C LYS A 75 -13.24 7.78 18.44
N ARG A 76 -13.94 6.87 19.12
CA ARG A 76 -14.70 7.24 20.33
C ARG A 76 -13.79 7.80 21.41
N LEU A 77 -12.66 7.15 21.68
CA LEU A 77 -11.67 7.62 22.65
C LEU A 77 -11.05 8.97 22.26
N GLU A 78 -10.79 9.19 20.96
CA GLU A 78 -10.25 10.47 20.46
C GLU A 78 -11.27 11.62 20.56
N SER A 79 -12.58 11.33 20.59
CA SER A 79 -13.66 12.31 20.65
C SER A 79 -14.13 12.65 22.08
N GLU A 80 -13.78 11.86 23.07
CA GLU A 80 -14.14 12.12 24.47
C GLU A 80 -13.16 13.12 25.11
N PRO A 81 -13.66 14.10 25.89
CA PRO A 81 -12.79 15.02 26.62
C PRO A 81 -11.98 14.22 27.66
N ALA A 82 -10.70 14.61 27.81
CA ALA A 82 -9.72 13.94 28.65
C ALA A 82 -10.17 13.77 30.12
N GLY A 83 -10.89 12.69 30.37
CA GLY A 83 -11.31 12.23 31.69
C GLY A 83 -10.96 10.75 31.76
N ASP A 84 -10.23 10.38 32.79
CA ASP A 84 -9.86 9.04 33.26
C ASP A 84 -9.69 7.96 32.14
N THR A 85 -8.67 8.13 31.32
CA THR A 85 -8.33 7.18 30.26
C THR A 85 -7.57 5.99 30.84
N SER A 86 -8.29 5.05 31.44
CA SER A 86 -7.74 3.73 31.78
C SER A 86 -7.49 2.85 30.54
N GLY A 87 -7.69 3.39 29.33
CA GLY A 87 -7.55 2.69 28.06
C GLY A 87 -6.12 2.70 27.52
N ARG A 88 -5.73 1.62 26.81
CA ARG A 88 -4.47 1.57 26.08
C ARG A 88 -4.47 2.55 24.91
N ASN A 89 -3.32 3.13 24.64
CA ASN A 89 -3.12 3.92 23.42
C ASN A 89 -3.25 3.02 22.19
N VAL A 90 -3.78 3.56 21.10
CA VAL A 90 -3.92 2.82 19.84
C VAL A 90 -3.13 3.55 18.74
N LEU A 91 -2.17 2.86 18.14
CA LEU A 91 -1.41 3.34 17.00
C LEU A 91 -1.77 2.53 15.75
N LEU A 92 -2.34 3.19 14.75
CA LEU A 92 -2.67 2.59 13.47
C LEU A 92 -1.55 2.86 12.46
N LEU A 93 -0.91 1.79 11.96
CA LEU A 93 0.23 1.86 11.05
C LEU A 93 -0.09 1.30 9.67
N ASP A 94 0.15 2.10 8.65
CA ASP A 94 0.22 1.63 7.26
C ASP A 94 1.65 1.19 6.93
N VAL A 95 1.88 -0.10 6.82
CA VAL A 95 3.20 -0.67 6.48
C VAL A 95 3.38 -0.89 4.98
N ARG A 96 2.58 -0.21 4.16
CA ARG A 96 2.73 -0.22 2.70
C ARG A 96 3.78 0.79 2.24
N ASN A 97 4.02 0.83 0.95
CA ASN A 97 4.89 1.82 0.35
C ASN A 97 4.22 3.20 0.30
N GLY A 98 5.01 4.27 0.26
CA GLY A 98 4.51 5.64 0.17
C GLY A 98 3.54 5.86 -0.99
N TYR A 99 3.85 5.31 -2.17
CA TYR A 99 2.97 5.43 -3.33
C TYR A 99 1.61 4.70 -3.19
N GLU A 100 1.50 3.69 -2.32
CA GLU A 100 0.21 3.06 -1.99
C GLU A 100 -0.60 3.95 -1.05
N TRP A 101 0.07 4.59 -0.08
CA TRP A 101 -0.51 5.57 0.84
C TRP A 101 -1.10 6.76 0.09
N ASP A 102 -0.38 7.29 -0.88
CA ASP A 102 -0.75 8.52 -1.61
C ASP A 102 -2.12 8.45 -2.28
N ILE A 103 -2.63 7.26 -2.55
CA ILE A 103 -3.93 7.07 -3.21
C ILE A 103 -5.04 6.53 -2.30
N GLY A 104 -4.69 6.06 -1.11
CA GLY A 104 -5.69 5.64 -0.13
C GLY A 104 -5.09 4.97 1.09
N HIS A 105 -5.73 5.22 2.24
CA HIS A 105 -5.33 4.69 3.55
C HIS A 105 -6.49 4.74 4.53
N PHE A 106 -6.38 4.06 5.67
CA PHE A 106 -7.36 4.21 6.75
C PHE A 106 -7.23 5.58 7.41
N GLU A 107 -8.36 6.18 7.76
CA GLU A 107 -8.40 7.47 8.44
C GLU A 107 -7.63 7.43 9.77
N GLY A 108 -6.79 8.45 9.99
CA GLY A 108 -5.93 8.54 11.17
C GLY A 108 -4.78 7.54 11.21
N ALA A 109 -4.54 6.77 10.15
CA ALA A 109 -3.34 5.94 10.06
C ALA A 109 -2.08 6.80 9.96
N LYS A 110 -0.98 6.26 10.47
CA LYS A 110 0.37 6.81 10.31
C LYS A 110 1.21 5.83 9.50
N ARG A 111 2.21 6.31 8.82
CA ARG A 111 3.17 5.43 8.15
C ARG A 111 4.58 5.67 8.69
N PRO A 112 5.42 4.63 8.74
CA PRO A 112 6.85 4.80 8.99
C PRO A 112 7.45 5.80 8.00
N ASN A 113 8.46 6.55 8.43
CA ASN A 113 9.12 7.57 7.60
C ASN A 113 10.07 6.93 6.57
N VAL A 114 9.51 6.12 5.68
CA VAL A 114 10.25 5.42 4.62
C VAL A 114 9.45 5.41 3.32
N ASP A 115 10.13 5.57 2.20
CA ASP A 115 9.49 5.61 0.89
C ASP A 115 8.96 4.25 0.42
N CYS A 116 9.65 3.18 0.76
CA CYS A 116 9.21 1.85 0.39
C CYS A 116 9.57 0.81 1.46
N PHE A 117 8.76 -0.23 1.53
CA PHE A 117 8.94 -1.34 2.48
C PHE A 117 10.33 -2.00 2.37
N ARG A 118 10.87 -2.10 1.16
CA ARG A 118 12.17 -2.72 0.90
C ARG A 118 13.33 -1.97 1.56
N SER A 119 13.32 -0.65 1.50
CA SER A 119 14.37 0.21 2.07
C SER A 119 14.11 0.55 3.54
N THR A 120 13.12 -0.09 4.14
CA THR A 120 12.87 0.08 5.55
C THR A 120 13.98 -0.63 6.33
N SER A 121 14.90 0.12 6.87
CA SER A 121 15.87 -0.38 7.84
C SER A 121 15.22 -0.77 9.15
N PHE A 122 13.92 -0.53 9.29
CA PHE A 122 13.04 -0.79 10.45
C PHE A 122 13.77 -0.71 11.78
N GLY A 123 14.64 0.34 11.91
CA GLY A 123 15.37 0.56 13.14
C GLY A 123 15.96 -0.72 13.72
N LEU A 124 16.73 -1.47 12.95
CA LEU A 124 17.55 -2.55 13.47
C LEU A 124 18.65 -1.99 14.38
N SER A 125 19.01 -0.71 14.21
CA SER A 125 19.78 0.06 15.18
C SER A 125 18.85 0.98 15.98
N GLU A 126 18.84 0.90 17.29
CA GLU A 126 18.10 1.81 18.17
C GLU A 126 18.55 3.28 18.03
N GLN A 127 19.69 3.51 17.36
CA GLN A 127 20.30 4.82 17.19
C GLN A 127 19.78 5.65 16.01
N GLU A 128 18.91 5.07 15.15
CA GLU A 128 18.47 5.73 13.91
C GLU A 128 16.96 5.96 13.81
N MET A 129 16.21 5.84 14.89
CA MET A 129 14.80 6.24 14.86
C MET A 129 14.73 7.77 14.89
N ASP A 130 14.45 8.36 13.72
CA ASP A 130 14.14 9.76 13.58
C ASP A 130 12.95 10.11 14.49
N SER A 131 13.00 11.28 15.13
CA SER A 131 11.91 11.80 15.97
C SER A 131 10.57 11.91 15.24
N SER A 132 10.59 11.90 13.90
CA SER A 132 9.41 11.86 13.04
C SER A 132 8.81 10.47 12.84
N ASP A 133 9.51 9.38 13.25
CA ASP A 133 8.96 8.02 13.14
C ASP A 133 7.78 7.83 14.11
N PRO A 134 6.63 7.34 13.64
CA PRO A 134 5.45 7.14 14.49
C PRO A 134 5.66 6.17 15.66
N LEU A 135 6.71 5.37 15.65
CA LEU A 135 7.08 4.45 16.73
C LEU A 135 8.06 5.07 17.74
N HIS A 136 8.58 6.28 17.44
CA HIS A 136 9.49 6.98 18.35
C HIS A 136 8.79 7.35 19.66
N GLY A 137 9.36 6.95 20.80
CA GLY A 137 8.83 7.26 22.13
C GLY A 137 7.51 6.56 22.50
N VAL A 138 7.06 5.59 21.69
CA VAL A 138 5.82 4.83 21.98
C VAL A 138 6.04 3.90 23.16
N ASP A 139 5.11 3.95 24.13
CA ASP A 139 5.05 3.00 25.23
C ASP A 139 4.70 1.60 24.73
N LYS A 140 5.68 0.70 24.75
CA LYS A 140 5.60 -0.64 24.17
C LYS A 140 4.63 -1.57 24.91
N GLU A 141 4.37 -1.31 26.19
CA GLU A 141 3.52 -2.13 27.05
C GLU A 141 2.05 -1.68 27.00
N ASN A 142 1.82 -0.36 26.90
CA ASN A 142 0.48 0.24 26.98
C ASN A 142 -0.05 0.73 25.63
N THR A 143 0.60 0.37 24.51
CA THR A 143 0.12 0.75 23.17
C THR A 143 -0.25 -0.49 22.37
N ASP A 144 -1.49 -0.54 21.89
CA ASP A 144 -1.94 -1.49 20.86
C ASP A 144 -1.51 -0.98 19.49
N ILE A 145 -0.70 -1.75 18.75
CA ILE A 145 -0.26 -1.41 17.40
C ILE A 145 -1.07 -2.21 16.39
N LEU A 146 -1.91 -1.52 15.65
CA LEU A 146 -2.71 -2.06 14.56
C LEU A 146 -1.97 -1.82 13.24
N MET A 147 -1.59 -2.89 12.53
CA MET A 147 -0.83 -2.80 11.29
C MET A 147 -1.62 -3.37 10.11
N TYR A 148 -1.53 -2.73 8.97
CA TYR A 148 -2.11 -3.25 7.74
C TYR A 148 -1.22 -3.07 6.52
N CYS A 149 -1.43 -3.94 5.54
CA CYS A 149 -0.93 -3.78 4.18
C CYS A 149 -2.01 -4.27 3.19
N THR A 150 -1.69 -4.33 1.91
CA THR A 150 -2.67 -4.70 0.88
C THR A 150 -3.24 -6.12 1.08
N GLY A 151 -2.38 -7.12 1.39
CA GLY A 151 -2.77 -8.52 1.49
C GLY A 151 -2.36 -9.22 2.80
N GLY A 152 -1.80 -8.51 3.78
CA GLY A 152 -1.38 -9.07 5.08
C GLY A 152 0.09 -9.50 5.15
N ILE A 153 0.72 -9.92 4.07
CA ILE A 153 2.03 -10.57 4.05
C ILE A 153 3.18 -9.70 4.60
N ARG A 154 3.21 -8.40 4.26
CA ARG A 154 4.22 -7.47 4.78
C ARG A 154 4.09 -7.27 6.29
N CYS A 155 2.85 -7.33 6.79
CA CYS A 155 2.58 -7.21 8.22
C CYS A 155 3.18 -8.36 9.03
N ASP A 156 3.18 -9.58 8.50
CA ASP A 156 3.80 -10.74 9.17
C ASP A 156 5.29 -10.51 9.40
N VAL A 157 5.98 -9.99 8.39
CA VAL A 157 7.42 -9.66 8.51
C VAL A 157 7.62 -8.51 9.48
N TYR A 158 6.85 -7.44 9.35
CA TYR A 158 7.01 -6.24 10.18
C TYR A 158 6.69 -6.51 11.65
N SER A 159 5.63 -7.26 11.92
CA SER A 159 5.26 -7.64 13.30
C SER A 159 6.36 -8.44 14.00
N THR A 160 7.04 -9.34 13.27
CA THR A 160 8.16 -10.11 13.82
C THR A 160 9.32 -9.18 14.23
N ILE A 161 9.59 -8.15 13.44
CA ILE A 161 10.60 -7.14 13.77
C ILE A 161 10.18 -6.34 15.00
N LEU A 162 8.94 -5.87 15.08
CA LEU A 162 8.43 -5.14 16.25
C LEU A 162 8.42 -5.98 17.51
N ARG A 163 8.08 -7.28 17.38
CA ARG A 163 8.13 -8.22 18.51
C ARG A 163 9.55 -8.35 19.06
N LYS A 164 10.56 -8.45 18.21
CA LYS A 164 11.98 -8.44 18.62
C LYS A 164 12.38 -7.13 19.30
N LYS A 165 11.74 -6.02 18.99
CA LYS A 165 11.95 -4.72 19.64
C LYS A 165 11.18 -4.55 20.95
N GLY A 166 10.47 -5.60 21.41
CA GLY A 166 9.75 -5.61 22.69
C GLY A 166 8.33 -5.08 22.65
N PHE A 167 7.74 -4.86 21.47
CA PHE A 167 6.33 -4.53 21.37
C PHE A 167 5.47 -5.77 21.63
N GLY A 168 4.63 -5.73 22.67
CA GLY A 168 3.80 -6.86 23.12
C GLY A 168 2.43 -6.95 22.45
N ASN A 169 1.83 -5.81 22.10
CA ASN A 169 0.44 -5.73 21.67
C ASN A 169 0.35 -5.41 20.18
N LEU A 170 0.51 -6.43 19.36
CA LEU A 170 0.57 -6.30 17.90
C LEU A 170 -0.61 -6.98 17.24
N TYR A 171 -1.30 -6.27 16.38
CA TYR A 171 -2.46 -6.74 15.63
C TYR A 171 -2.30 -6.48 14.14
N THR A 172 -2.80 -7.38 13.30
CA THR A 172 -2.79 -7.25 11.85
C THR A 172 -4.17 -7.47 11.26
N LEU A 173 -4.48 -6.74 10.19
CA LEU A 173 -5.70 -6.95 9.43
C LEU A 173 -5.59 -8.25 8.60
N LYS A 174 -6.39 -9.25 8.94
CA LYS A 174 -6.42 -10.55 8.25
C LYS A 174 -6.83 -10.38 6.78
N GLY A 175 -5.93 -10.79 5.89
CA GLY A 175 -6.12 -10.63 4.45
C GLY A 175 -5.91 -9.20 3.94
N GLY A 176 -5.54 -8.26 4.81
CA GLY A 176 -5.22 -6.88 4.45
C GLY A 176 -6.40 -6.07 3.93
N VAL A 177 -6.09 -4.89 3.35
CA VAL A 177 -7.09 -3.94 2.87
C VAL A 177 -8.00 -4.54 1.80
N SER A 178 -7.48 -5.38 0.92
CA SER A 178 -8.31 -6.01 -0.13
C SER A 178 -9.45 -6.82 0.47
N ASN A 179 -9.18 -7.61 1.52
CA ASN A 179 -10.18 -8.39 2.21
C ASN A 179 -11.17 -7.49 2.98
N TYR A 180 -10.66 -6.44 3.62
CA TYR A 180 -11.49 -5.46 4.33
C TYR A 180 -12.50 -4.78 3.41
N LEU A 181 -12.05 -4.26 2.27
CA LEU A 181 -12.93 -3.58 1.30
C LEU A 181 -13.98 -4.52 0.70
N THR A 182 -13.71 -5.81 0.62
CA THR A 182 -14.68 -6.82 0.17
C THR A 182 -15.74 -7.11 1.24
N SER A 183 -15.33 -7.14 2.53
CA SER A 183 -16.21 -7.57 3.64
C SER A 183 -16.96 -6.41 4.30
N GLU A 184 -16.31 -5.26 4.49
CA GLU A 184 -16.81 -4.11 5.26
C GLU A 184 -17.04 -2.86 4.38
N GLY A 185 -16.77 -2.96 3.07
CA GLY A 185 -16.86 -1.80 2.19
C GLY A 185 -15.81 -0.73 2.49
N CYS A 186 -16.15 0.53 2.27
CA CYS A 186 -15.22 1.66 2.42
C CYS A 186 -15.24 2.31 3.82
N ALA A 187 -15.86 1.70 4.82
CA ALA A 187 -15.90 2.26 6.17
C ALA A 187 -14.46 2.52 6.68
N GLU A 188 -14.20 3.70 7.22
CA GLU A 188 -12.90 4.14 7.72
C GLU A 188 -11.78 4.22 6.67
N TRP A 189 -12.03 3.86 5.41
CA TRP A 189 -11.07 3.92 4.32
C TRP A 189 -11.23 5.19 3.49
N VAL A 190 -10.13 5.86 3.19
CA VAL A 190 -10.10 7.09 2.39
C VAL A 190 -9.38 6.80 1.07
N GLY A 191 -10.01 7.17 -0.05
CA GLY A 191 -9.43 7.06 -1.39
C GLY A 191 -9.53 5.67 -2.03
N ASN A 192 -8.63 5.38 -2.97
CA ASN A 192 -8.58 4.15 -3.75
C ASN A 192 -7.61 3.13 -3.15
N LEU A 193 -7.72 1.87 -3.56
CA LEU A 193 -6.72 0.85 -3.27
C LEU A 193 -5.72 0.74 -4.42
N PHE A 194 -4.42 0.82 -4.11
CA PHE A 194 -3.35 0.52 -5.06
C PHE A 194 -3.34 -0.98 -5.40
N VAL A 195 -3.26 -1.29 -6.69
CA VAL A 195 -3.10 -2.66 -7.21
C VAL A 195 -1.81 -2.78 -8.02
N PHE A 196 -1.16 -3.96 -7.95
CA PHE A 196 0.15 -4.20 -8.56
C PHE A 196 0.06 -4.68 -10.02
N ASP A 197 -0.87 -4.11 -10.77
CA ASP A 197 -1.06 -4.36 -12.21
C ASP A 197 -1.29 -3.04 -12.98
N ASP A 198 -1.61 -3.12 -14.26
CA ASP A 198 -1.73 -1.96 -15.14
C ASP A 198 -2.86 -0.98 -14.75
N ARG A 199 -3.81 -1.42 -13.90
CA ARG A 199 -4.86 -0.55 -13.37
C ARG A 199 -4.32 0.47 -12.36
N LEU A 200 -3.27 0.12 -11.63
CA LEU A 200 -2.57 0.87 -10.57
C LEU A 200 -3.44 1.28 -9.39
N SER A 201 -4.71 1.63 -9.59
CA SER A 201 -5.64 1.93 -8.50
C SER A 201 -7.06 1.49 -8.82
N LEU A 202 -7.79 1.08 -7.79
CA LEU A 202 -9.20 0.71 -7.88
C LEU A 202 -9.99 1.43 -6.78
N PRO A 203 -11.16 2.02 -7.10
CA PRO A 203 -12.05 2.57 -6.09
C PRO A 203 -12.63 1.45 -5.21
N PRO A 204 -12.92 1.70 -3.93
CA PRO A 204 -13.46 0.72 -2.99
C PRO A 204 -14.72 0.01 -3.47
N ALA A 205 -15.61 0.73 -4.12
CA ALA A 205 -16.88 0.18 -4.67
C ALA A 205 -16.67 -0.99 -5.64
N LYS A 206 -15.47 -1.14 -6.23
CA LYS A 206 -15.13 -2.28 -7.09
C LYS A 206 -14.92 -3.58 -6.32
N PHE A 207 -14.78 -3.53 -5.01
CA PHE A 207 -14.56 -4.70 -4.14
C PHE A 207 -15.87 -5.22 -3.53
N ALA A 208 -16.97 -4.43 -3.55
CA ALA A 208 -18.28 -4.90 -3.13
C ALA A 208 -18.77 -6.05 -4.00
N GLU A 209 -19.43 -7.04 -3.42
CA GLU A 209 -20.02 -8.16 -4.15
C GLU A 209 -21.15 -7.69 -5.10
N GLU A 210 -21.41 -8.45 -6.17
CA GLU A 210 -22.39 -8.05 -7.19
C GLU A 210 -23.82 -7.90 -6.64
N GLY A 211 -24.15 -8.57 -5.52
CA GLY A 211 -25.46 -8.46 -4.87
C GLY A 211 -25.74 -7.11 -4.20
N GLU A 212 -24.71 -6.36 -3.82
CA GLU A 212 -24.86 -5.04 -3.17
C GLU A 212 -24.81 -3.89 -4.19
N ARG A 213 -24.51 -4.16 -5.46
CA ARG A 213 -24.38 -3.13 -6.50
C ARG A 213 -25.71 -2.53 -6.93
N GLU A 214 -26.82 -3.27 -6.78
CA GLU A 214 -28.14 -2.76 -7.14
C GLU A 214 -28.62 -1.69 -6.16
N ASP A 215 -28.31 -1.81 -4.88
CA ASP A 215 -28.66 -0.83 -3.86
C ASP A 215 -27.80 0.45 -3.94
N ALA A 216 -26.50 0.30 -4.25
CA ALA A 216 -25.59 1.44 -4.41
C ALA A 216 -25.85 2.27 -5.69
N ALA A 217 -26.42 1.67 -6.72
CA ALA A 217 -26.77 2.38 -7.96
C ALA A 217 -28.04 3.26 -7.83
N GLN A 218 -28.90 2.98 -6.86
CA GLN A 218 -30.11 3.77 -6.61
C GLN A 218 -29.87 4.99 -5.70
N GLU A 219 -28.79 5.00 -4.93
CA GLU A 219 -28.44 6.16 -4.05
C GLU A 219 -27.68 7.28 -4.75
N GLN A 220 -27.25 7.12 -6.02
CA GLN A 220 -26.54 8.18 -6.77
C GLN A 220 -27.43 9.29 -7.31
N GLY A 221 -28.73 9.30 -6.98
CA GLY A 221 -29.70 10.36 -7.33
C GLY A 221 -29.97 11.38 -6.20
N GLY A 222 -29.34 11.26 -5.04
CA GLY A 222 -29.53 12.15 -3.90
C GLY A 222 -28.47 13.26 -3.85
N ILE A 223 -28.91 14.52 -3.88
CA ILE A 223 -28.11 15.73 -3.65
C ILE A 223 -27.38 15.59 -2.32
N ASP A 224 -26.06 15.50 -2.36
CA ASP A 224 -25.16 15.46 -1.20
C ASP A 224 -25.25 16.77 -0.43
N THR A 225 -25.98 16.78 0.67
CA THR A 225 -25.98 17.86 1.65
C THR A 225 -25.12 17.48 2.84
N GLY A 226 -23.84 17.87 2.79
CA GLY A 226 -23.11 18.18 4.01
C GLY A 226 -22.37 17.06 4.70
N ARG A 227 -21.57 16.25 4.01
CA ARG A 227 -20.45 15.53 4.63
C ARG A 227 -19.15 16.10 4.10
N SER A 228 -18.36 16.65 5.01
CA SER A 228 -17.04 17.21 4.78
C SER A 228 -16.20 16.28 3.89
N SER A 229 -15.82 16.77 2.74
CA SER A 229 -14.97 16.13 1.75
C SER A 229 -13.65 15.65 2.38
N PRO A 230 -13.35 14.35 2.43
CA PRO A 230 -12.09 13.84 2.96
C PRO A 230 -10.92 13.91 1.98
N SER A 231 -11.07 14.63 0.87
CA SER A 231 -10.16 14.54 -0.28
C SER A 231 -8.90 15.42 -0.19
N ARG A 232 -8.63 16.08 0.93
CA ARG A 232 -7.60 17.15 0.98
C ARG A 232 -6.16 16.67 0.83
N TRP A 233 -5.88 15.36 0.92
CA TRP A 233 -4.52 14.85 0.98
C TRP A 233 -4.18 13.77 -0.06
N LEU A 234 -5.17 13.24 -0.76
CA LEU A 234 -5.00 12.16 -1.73
C LEU A 234 -4.78 12.71 -3.14
N GLY A 235 -3.94 12.02 -3.89
CA GLY A 235 -3.74 12.35 -5.29
C GLY A 235 -3.00 13.64 -5.56
N ARG A 236 -1.99 13.97 -4.76
CA ARG A 236 -1.15 15.15 -4.99
C ARG A 236 0.06 14.84 -5.84
N CYS A 237 0.38 15.78 -6.70
CA CYS A 237 1.62 15.77 -7.48
C CYS A 237 2.83 15.79 -6.55
N TYR A 238 3.70 14.81 -6.69
CA TYR A 238 4.94 14.70 -5.92
C TYR A 238 5.86 15.93 -6.07
N VAL A 239 5.82 16.58 -7.24
CA VAL A 239 6.71 17.70 -7.57
C VAL A 239 6.19 19.04 -7.04
N CYS A 240 4.93 19.38 -7.33
CA CYS A 240 4.39 20.72 -7.03
C CYS A 240 3.27 20.72 -5.98
N GLY A 241 2.85 19.54 -5.49
CA GLY A 241 1.79 19.42 -4.49
C GLY A 241 0.36 19.67 -5.00
N SER A 242 0.16 20.03 -6.28
CA SER A 242 -1.17 20.24 -6.84
C SER A 242 -1.95 18.91 -6.91
N GLU A 243 -3.27 18.99 -6.93
CA GLU A 243 -4.12 17.83 -7.15
C GLU A 243 -3.86 17.19 -8.53
N VAL A 244 -3.98 15.87 -8.62
CA VAL A 244 -3.84 15.13 -9.87
C VAL A 244 -5.20 14.56 -10.29
N GLU A 245 -5.50 14.65 -11.58
CA GLU A 245 -6.76 14.19 -12.16
C GLU A 245 -6.86 12.64 -12.16
N GLU A 246 -5.74 11.97 -12.32
CA GLU A 246 -5.68 10.51 -12.37
C GLU A 246 -4.77 9.94 -11.28
N LEU A 247 -5.31 9.06 -10.44
CA LEU A 247 -4.57 8.34 -9.41
C LEU A 247 -3.76 7.18 -10.01
N LYS A 248 -2.97 7.49 -11.04
CA LYS A 248 -2.08 6.53 -11.71
C LYS A 248 -0.63 6.97 -11.59
N HIS A 249 0.11 6.23 -10.79
CA HIS A 249 1.54 6.45 -10.64
C HIS A 249 2.30 6.18 -11.92
N ARG A 250 3.45 6.79 -12.04
CA ARG A 250 4.44 6.54 -13.08
C ARG A 250 5.81 6.35 -12.49
N ASN A 251 6.66 5.58 -13.19
CA ASN A 251 8.06 5.52 -12.83
C ASN A 251 8.79 6.76 -13.31
N CYS A 252 9.73 7.26 -12.51
CA CYS A 252 10.66 8.30 -12.93
C CYS A 252 11.34 7.92 -14.26
N ALA A 253 11.45 8.87 -15.18
CA ALA A 253 12.12 8.63 -16.48
C ALA A 253 13.60 8.30 -16.30
N SER A 254 14.27 8.78 -15.25
CA SER A 254 15.61 8.32 -14.89
C SER A 254 15.58 6.84 -14.50
N ILE A 255 16.33 6.03 -15.25
CA ILE A 255 16.41 4.57 -15.06
C ILE A 255 17.04 4.25 -13.70
N ASP A 256 17.99 5.04 -13.29
CA ASP A 256 18.73 4.84 -12.04
C ASP A 256 17.86 5.17 -10.80
N CYS A 257 17.00 6.18 -10.90
CA CYS A 257 16.05 6.54 -9.86
C CYS A 257 14.85 5.60 -9.83
N ASN A 258 14.16 5.48 -10.95
CA ASN A 258 12.98 4.62 -11.13
C ASN A 258 11.88 4.76 -10.05
N ARG A 259 11.83 5.86 -9.32
CA ARG A 259 10.82 6.14 -8.28
C ARG A 259 9.41 6.08 -8.89
N LEU A 260 8.50 5.41 -8.20
CA LEU A 260 7.08 5.42 -8.54
C LEU A 260 6.40 6.60 -7.84
N PHE A 261 5.78 7.52 -8.58
CA PHE A 261 5.21 8.75 -8.05
C PHE A 261 3.99 9.23 -8.84
N LEU A 262 3.13 10.02 -8.18
CA LEU A 262 2.05 10.76 -8.83
C LEU A 262 2.59 12.05 -9.42
N CYS A 263 2.11 12.41 -10.60
CA CYS A 263 2.56 13.63 -11.27
C CYS A 263 1.41 14.28 -12.04
N CYS A 264 1.19 15.57 -11.84
CA CYS A 264 0.26 16.33 -12.65
C CYS A 264 0.81 16.49 -14.08
N ARG A 265 -0.09 16.81 -15.01
CA ARG A 265 0.27 16.94 -16.43
C ARG A 265 1.36 17.98 -16.68
N TRP A 266 1.29 19.13 -16.00
CA TRP A 266 2.28 20.20 -16.10
C TRP A 266 3.69 19.72 -15.72
N CYS A 267 3.86 19.21 -14.50
CA CYS A 267 5.16 18.71 -14.04
C CYS A 267 5.68 17.54 -14.87
N LEU A 268 4.77 16.73 -15.40
CA LEU A 268 5.12 15.63 -16.30
C LEU A 268 5.83 16.12 -17.56
N GLU A 269 5.29 17.15 -18.19
CA GLU A 269 5.83 17.75 -19.40
C GLU A 269 7.13 18.52 -19.10
N GLU A 270 7.12 19.36 -18.06
CA GLU A 270 8.26 20.18 -17.65
C GLU A 270 9.48 19.34 -17.26
N LEU A 271 9.29 18.32 -16.42
CA LEU A 271 10.36 17.44 -15.98
C LEU A 271 10.58 16.21 -16.89
N ARG A 272 9.94 16.16 -18.05
CA ARG A 272 10.04 15.04 -19.00
C ARG A 272 9.85 13.67 -18.34
N GLY A 273 8.88 13.58 -17.44
CA GLY A 273 8.58 12.34 -16.71
C GLY A 273 9.51 12.02 -15.55
N CYS A 274 10.39 12.92 -15.15
CA CYS A 274 11.26 12.77 -14.00
C CYS A 274 10.61 13.29 -12.71
N CYS A 275 11.04 12.77 -11.55
CA CYS A 275 10.51 13.17 -10.26
C CYS A 275 11.17 14.45 -9.70
N CYS A 276 12.30 14.89 -10.26
CA CYS A 276 13.03 16.10 -9.87
C CYS A 276 13.97 16.56 -10.99
N LEU A 277 14.57 17.76 -10.83
CA LEU A 277 15.50 18.33 -11.80
C LEU A 277 16.80 17.51 -11.96
N GLU A 278 17.30 16.92 -10.87
CA GLU A 278 18.48 16.06 -10.94
C GLU A 278 18.23 14.85 -11.84
N CYS A 279 17.08 14.20 -11.64
CA CYS A 279 16.69 13.07 -12.49
C CYS A 279 16.49 13.47 -13.95
N ARG A 280 16.01 14.70 -14.21
CA ARG A 280 15.88 15.23 -15.58
C ARG A 280 17.22 15.38 -16.28
N SER A 281 18.28 15.65 -15.52
CA SER A 281 19.66 15.81 -16.02
C SER A 281 20.44 14.50 -16.03
N ALA A 282 19.83 13.39 -15.63
CA ALA A 282 20.50 12.08 -15.58
C ALA A 282 20.86 11.58 -16.99
N PRO A 283 21.98 10.84 -17.14
CA PRO A 283 22.47 10.40 -18.45
C PRO A 283 21.58 9.33 -19.10
N ARG A 284 20.79 8.59 -18.33
CA ARG A 284 19.95 7.48 -18.79
C ARG A 284 18.47 7.77 -18.55
N LEU A 285 17.83 8.34 -19.55
CA LEU A 285 16.41 8.68 -19.49
C LEU A 285 15.58 7.78 -20.42
N ARG A 286 14.43 7.34 -19.93
CA ARG A 286 13.39 6.73 -20.75
C ARG A 286 12.63 7.80 -21.52
N PRO A 287 12.19 7.51 -22.75
CA PRO A 287 11.27 8.39 -23.44
C PRO A 287 9.92 8.45 -22.69
N LEU A 288 9.27 9.60 -22.78
CA LEU A 288 7.92 9.78 -22.27
C LEU A 288 6.93 9.07 -23.19
N LEU A 289 6.51 7.89 -22.78
CA LEU A 289 5.57 7.07 -23.58
C LEU A 289 4.12 7.31 -23.11
N PRO A 290 3.13 7.17 -24.00
CA PRO A 290 1.72 7.14 -23.63
C PRO A 290 1.43 6.09 -22.55
N GLY A 291 0.39 6.31 -21.74
CA GLY A 291 0.09 5.50 -20.57
C GLY A 291 0.03 3.98 -20.81
N HIS A 292 -0.56 3.57 -21.94
CA HIS A 292 -0.69 2.16 -22.31
C HIS A 292 0.64 1.50 -22.75
N GLN A 293 1.63 2.28 -23.18
CA GLN A 293 2.95 1.79 -23.62
C GLN A 293 4.01 1.86 -22.52
N ARG A 294 3.71 2.52 -21.41
CA ARG A 294 4.64 2.83 -20.32
C ARG A 294 5.41 1.63 -19.79
N TYR A 295 4.80 0.45 -19.76
CA TYR A 295 5.38 -0.77 -19.21
C TYR A 295 5.85 -1.79 -20.28
N ASP A 296 5.37 -1.68 -21.52
CA ASP A 296 5.64 -2.69 -22.55
C ASP A 296 7.13 -2.83 -22.90
N LYS A 297 7.86 -1.73 -22.82
CA LYS A 297 9.27 -1.67 -23.16
C LYS A 297 10.20 -1.46 -21.95
N TRP A 298 9.68 -1.62 -20.74
CA TRP A 298 10.46 -1.42 -19.53
C TRP A 298 11.78 -2.22 -19.50
N HIS A 299 11.76 -3.49 -19.92
CA HIS A 299 12.93 -4.36 -19.95
C HIS A 299 14.03 -3.87 -20.90
N LEU A 300 13.69 -3.16 -21.97
CA LEU A 300 14.68 -2.61 -22.93
C LEU A 300 15.54 -1.52 -22.30
N TYR A 301 15.00 -0.80 -21.32
CA TYR A 301 15.71 0.30 -20.67
C TYR A 301 16.45 -0.16 -19.40
N ARG A 302 15.93 -1.18 -18.73
CA ARG A 302 16.54 -1.71 -17.52
C ARG A 302 17.90 -2.33 -17.73
N ASP A 303 18.06 -3.06 -18.83
CA ASP A 303 19.24 -3.87 -19.12
C ASP A 303 20.24 -3.14 -20.05
N ALA A 304 19.95 -1.86 -20.40
CA ALA A 304 20.88 -1.03 -21.16
C ALA A 304 22.09 -0.67 -20.28
N THR A 305 23.15 -1.43 -20.42
CA THR A 305 24.48 -1.05 -19.93
C THR A 305 24.94 0.24 -20.60
N SER A 306 25.82 1.00 -19.95
CA SER A 306 26.28 2.38 -20.26
C SER A 306 26.86 2.64 -21.65
N SER A 307 26.69 1.77 -22.58
CA SER A 307 27.25 1.87 -23.93
C SER A 307 26.13 1.88 -24.96
N THR A 308 25.93 3.06 -25.56
CA THR A 308 25.26 3.28 -26.84
C THR A 308 23.73 3.06 -26.90
N LEU A 309 22.97 4.05 -26.50
CA LEU A 309 21.69 4.33 -27.16
C LEU A 309 21.95 5.32 -28.33
N HIS A 310 22.40 4.80 -29.44
CA HIS A 310 22.21 5.48 -30.74
C HIS A 310 20.74 5.26 -31.12
N ILE A 311 19.93 6.28 -30.91
CA ILE A 311 18.58 6.36 -31.47
C ILE A 311 18.81 6.74 -32.96
N SER A 312 18.70 5.76 -33.82
CA SER A 312 18.43 6.03 -35.21
C SER A 312 17.00 6.54 -35.33
N SER A 313 16.90 7.72 -35.90
CA SER A 313 15.71 8.49 -36.25
C SER A 313 14.70 7.68 -37.10
#